data_af1a04f0b94bb6abc94aa628cc691ee7
#
_entry.id   af1a04f0b94bb6abc94aa628cc691ee7
#
_cell.length_a   1.000
_cell.length_b   1.000
_cell.length_c   1.000
_cell.angle_alpha   90.00
_cell.angle_beta   90.00
_cell.angle_gamma   90.00
#
_symmetry.space_group_name_H-M   'P 1'
#
loop_
_entity.id
_entity.type
_entity.pdbx_description
1 polymer ?
#
loop_
_entity_poly.entity_id
_entity_poly.type
_entity_poly.pdbx_seq_one_letter_code
_entity_poly.pdbx_strand_id
1 'polypeptide(L)'
;VNKDISVRTGDIITLFDLPEKQLDLSEYFSPVYEDENIVLVDKNKGVNSDKLYEVLKREKGELYYIHRLDVNTDGLIVFAKNEAAEKELSDGFKNHSFEKYYYALCYGAFAKKSGILEDYLIKDAEGSEVKIYKEKRPGAVKIVTGYEEVERGEKTSLLKVRLYTGKTHQIRAHLAFYGHFIVGDYKYGDGETNRSLNVKKQQLTSCSITFFFNGGTLSYLDKKTFSLSRRLEVI
;
A
#
# COMPACT_ATOMS: atom_id res chain seq x y z
N VAL A 1 6.66 23.56 25.28
CA VAL A 1 6.35 24.01 26.66
C VAL A 1 5.07 24.82 26.57
N ASN A 2 3.91 24.20 26.89
CA ASN A 2 2.66 24.94 27.06
C ASN A 2 2.76 25.74 28.35
N LYS A 3 2.80 27.06 28.25
CA LYS A 3 2.62 27.95 29.40
C LYS A 3 1.22 28.53 29.27
N ASP A 4 0.35 28.24 30.22
CA ASP A 4 -0.91 28.95 30.38
C ASP A 4 -0.60 30.39 30.78
N ILE A 5 -1.04 31.36 29.98
CA ILE A 5 -0.90 32.78 30.24
C ILE A 5 -2.30 33.30 30.63
N SER A 6 -2.42 33.88 31.81
CA SER A 6 -3.68 34.52 32.23
C SER A 6 -3.81 35.85 31.53
N VAL A 7 -4.93 36.09 30.86
CA VAL A 7 -5.27 37.35 30.17
C VAL A 7 -6.15 38.19 31.07
N ARG A 8 -5.90 39.48 31.13
CA ARG A 8 -6.64 40.47 31.94
C ARG A 8 -7.39 41.47 31.06
N THR A 9 -8.40 42.10 31.60
CA THR A 9 -9.12 43.17 30.90
C THR A 9 -8.16 44.30 30.51
N GLY A 10 -8.07 44.59 29.21
CA GLY A 10 -7.16 45.58 28.63
C GLY A 10 -5.92 45.01 27.95
N ASP A 11 -5.68 43.70 28.05
CA ASP A 11 -4.61 43.04 27.29
C ASP A 11 -4.96 42.97 25.79
N ILE A 12 -3.99 43.29 24.96
CA ILE A 12 -4.10 43.15 23.51
C ILE A 12 -3.47 41.81 23.11
N ILE A 13 -4.28 40.93 22.57
CA ILE A 13 -3.80 39.66 21.99
C ILE A 13 -3.55 39.87 20.50
N THR A 14 -2.29 39.82 20.10
CA THR A 14 -1.92 39.85 18.69
C THR A 14 -1.71 38.39 18.22
N LEU A 15 -2.58 37.94 17.32
CA LEU A 15 -2.40 36.65 16.62
C LEU A 15 -1.50 36.89 15.43
N PHE A 16 -0.37 36.21 15.42
CA PHE A 16 0.48 36.13 14.25
C PHE A 16 0.15 34.84 13.49
N ASP A 17 -0.28 34.96 12.25
CA ASP A 17 -0.26 33.80 11.35
C ASP A 17 1.20 33.40 11.18
N LEU A 18 1.58 32.29 11.80
CA LEU A 18 2.86 31.69 11.48
C LEU A 18 2.83 31.35 9.98
N PRO A 19 3.87 31.73 9.20
CA PRO A 19 3.92 31.36 7.81
C PRO A 19 3.72 29.84 7.74
N GLU A 20 2.70 29.42 6.97
CA GLU A 20 2.45 27.99 6.76
C GLU A 20 3.77 27.36 6.30
N LYS A 21 4.30 26.45 7.11
CA LYS A 21 5.51 25.71 6.74
C LYS A 21 5.20 25.03 5.42
N GLN A 22 5.85 25.47 4.36
CA GLN A 22 5.67 24.89 3.04
C GLN A 22 5.92 23.38 3.16
N LEU A 23 4.89 22.59 2.85
CA LEU A 23 4.94 21.14 3.02
C LEU A 23 5.91 20.58 1.97
N ASP A 24 6.93 19.87 2.38
CA ASP A 24 7.78 19.14 1.43
C ASP A 24 7.04 17.88 0.96
N LEU A 25 6.44 17.96 -0.22
CA LEU A 25 5.66 16.87 -0.79
C LEU A 25 6.50 15.63 -1.05
N SER A 26 7.81 15.79 -1.25
CA SER A 26 8.73 14.68 -1.49
C SER A 26 8.86 13.75 -0.28
N GLU A 27 8.53 14.20 0.93
CA GLU A 27 8.44 13.34 2.12
C GLU A 27 7.30 12.31 2.04
N TYR A 28 6.27 12.57 1.22
CA TYR A 28 5.06 11.76 1.14
C TYR A 28 5.00 10.86 -0.09
N PHE A 29 5.42 11.37 -1.25
CA PHE A 29 5.30 10.66 -2.51
C PHE A 29 6.22 11.22 -3.59
N SER A 30 6.38 10.44 -4.67
CA SER A 30 6.88 10.90 -5.96
C SER A 30 5.77 10.81 -7.02
N PRO A 31 5.61 11.81 -7.91
CA PRO A 31 4.59 11.76 -8.96
C PRO A 31 4.94 10.69 -9.99
N VAL A 32 3.93 9.97 -10.51
CA VAL A 32 4.08 8.95 -11.55
C VAL A 32 3.29 9.31 -12.80
N TYR A 33 2.01 9.68 -12.63
CA TYR A 33 1.15 10.08 -13.73
C TYR A 33 0.01 10.96 -13.21
N GLU A 34 -0.38 11.95 -14.00
CA GLU A 34 -1.53 12.82 -13.73
C GLU A 34 -2.16 13.28 -15.04
N ASP A 35 -3.49 13.31 -15.08
CA ASP A 35 -4.30 13.91 -16.12
C ASP A 35 -5.55 14.59 -15.53
N GLU A 36 -6.58 14.84 -16.33
CA GLU A 36 -7.84 15.45 -15.87
C GLU A 36 -8.68 14.50 -14.99
N ASN A 37 -8.47 13.20 -15.05
CA ASN A 37 -9.32 12.19 -14.40
C ASN A 37 -8.67 11.51 -13.20
N ILE A 38 -7.35 11.29 -13.24
CA ILE A 38 -6.64 10.55 -12.18
C ILE A 38 -5.32 11.20 -11.78
N VAL A 39 -4.89 10.90 -10.58
CA VAL A 39 -3.51 11.08 -10.13
C VAL A 39 -2.97 9.76 -9.58
N LEU A 40 -1.84 9.33 -10.09
CA LEU A 40 -1.11 8.13 -9.68
C LEU A 40 0.25 8.54 -9.11
N VAL A 41 0.53 8.12 -7.91
CA VAL A 41 1.78 8.47 -7.21
C VAL A 41 2.48 7.23 -6.67
N ASP A 42 3.79 7.34 -6.47
CA ASP A 42 4.60 6.40 -5.71
C ASP A 42 4.65 6.87 -4.25
N LYS A 43 3.83 6.25 -3.39
CA LYS A 43 3.76 6.57 -1.96
C LYS A 43 5.03 6.16 -1.25
N ASN A 44 5.58 7.03 -0.42
CA ASN A 44 6.75 6.71 0.40
C ASN A 44 6.42 5.72 1.53
N LYS A 45 7.42 4.91 1.88
CA LYS A 45 7.37 3.99 3.00
C LYS A 45 7.29 4.73 4.33
N GLY A 46 6.38 4.33 5.20
CA GLY A 46 6.10 4.99 6.48
C GLY A 46 4.99 6.05 6.41
N VAL A 47 4.53 6.39 5.21
CA VAL A 47 3.43 7.34 5.02
C VAL A 47 2.08 6.61 5.12
N ASN A 48 1.18 7.13 5.96
CA ASN A 48 -0.20 6.67 6.01
C ASN A 48 -0.95 7.13 4.75
N SER A 49 -1.75 6.23 4.13
CA SER A 49 -2.49 6.54 2.91
C SER A 49 -3.56 7.60 3.11
N ASP A 50 -4.18 7.67 4.29
CA ASP A 50 -5.17 8.71 4.62
C ASP A 50 -4.47 10.07 4.72
N LYS A 51 -3.27 10.13 5.33
CA LYS A 51 -2.46 11.35 5.38
C LYS A 51 -1.99 11.79 3.99
N LEU A 52 -1.57 10.83 3.14
CA LEU A 52 -1.22 11.12 1.75
C LEU A 52 -2.40 11.73 0.98
N TYR A 53 -3.60 11.16 1.16
CA TYR A 53 -4.81 11.69 0.55
C TYR A 53 -5.07 13.15 0.96
N GLU A 54 -4.99 13.47 2.25
CA GLU A 54 -5.18 14.84 2.73
C GLU A 54 -4.13 15.81 2.15
N VAL A 55 -2.87 15.38 2.06
CA VAL A 55 -1.79 16.16 1.45
C VAL A 55 -2.07 16.42 -0.02
N LEU A 56 -2.43 15.38 -0.77
CA LEU A 56 -2.75 15.51 -2.20
C LEU A 56 -3.99 16.35 -2.45
N LYS A 57 -5.04 16.19 -1.65
CA LYS A 57 -6.27 16.99 -1.75
C LYS A 57 -6.02 18.46 -1.52
N ARG A 58 -5.14 18.81 -0.56
CA ARG A 58 -4.74 20.21 -0.33
C ARG A 58 -3.97 20.79 -1.50
N GLU A 59 -3.12 20.00 -2.14
CA GLU A 59 -2.26 20.43 -3.25
C GLU A 59 -3.00 20.47 -4.60
N LYS A 60 -3.86 19.47 -4.87
CA LYS A 60 -4.49 19.23 -6.17
C LYS A 60 -5.96 19.64 -6.25
N GLY A 61 -6.58 19.97 -5.12
CA GLY A 61 -8.00 20.25 -5.02
C GLY A 61 -8.83 18.98 -4.77
N GLU A 62 -9.99 18.89 -5.38
CA GLU A 62 -10.91 17.77 -5.15
C GLU A 62 -10.32 16.43 -5.63
N LEU A 63 -10.30 15.45 -4.73
CA LEU A 63 -9.84 14.08 -5.00
C LEU A 63 -10.78 13.08 -4.33
N TYR A 64 -10.82 11.88 -4.91
CA TYR A 64 -11.60 10.75 -4.42
C TYR A 64 -10.69 9.58 -4.07
N TYR A 65 -10.91 9.02 -2.86
CA TYR A 65 -10.11 7.96 -2.29
C TYR A 65 -10.58 6.60 -2.78
N ILE A 66 -9.75 5.87 -3.50
CA ILE A 66 -10.12 4.60 -4.17
C ILE A 66 -9.67 3.38 -3.38
N HIS A 67 -8.40 3.32 -3.02
CA HIS A 67 -7.79 2.21 -2.31
C HIS A 67 -6.66 2.68 -1.41
N ARG A 68 -6.13 1.77 -0.62
CA ARG A 68 -5.05 2.08 0.31
C ARG A 68 -3.90 1.10 0.24
N LEU A 69 -2.73 1.56 0.65
CA LEU A 69 -1.58 0.76 1.01
C LEU A 69 -1.36 0.82 2.52
N ASP A 70 -0.76 -0.21 3.10
CA ASP A 70 -0.34 -0.16 4.50
C ASP A 70 0.71 0.95 4.69
N VAL A 71 0.87 1.44 5.93
CA VAL A 71 1.81 2.53 6.26
C VAL A 71 3.22 2.20 5.77
N ASN A 72 3.68 0.97 6.01
CA ASN A 72 5.03 0.53 5.64
C ASN A 72 5.11 -0.14 4.25
N THR A 73 4.02 -0.17 3.48
CA THR A 73 4.01 -0.53 2.06
C THR A 73 4.15 0.73 1.23
N ASP A 74 5.19 0.81 0.44
CA ASP A 74 5.40 1.89 -0.53
C ASP A 74 4.91 1.49 -1.93
N GLY A 75 4.95 2.43 -2.87
CA GLY A 75 4.61 2.14 -4.26
C GLY A 75 3.31 2.78 -4.75
N LEU A 76 2.83 2.26 -5.87
CA LEU A 76 1.76 2.84 -6.65
C LEU A 76 0.43 2.89 -5.92
N ILE A 77 -0.16 4.08 -5.84
CA ILE A 77 -1.50 4.35 -5.36
C ILE A 77 -2.19 5.37 -6.28
N VAL A 78 -3.46 5.12 -6.63
CA VAL A 78 -4.26 5.96 -7.52
C VAL A 78 -5.40 6.64 -6.78
N PHE A 79 -5.66 7.89 -7.15
CA PHE A 79 -6.82 8.68 -6.71
C PHE A 79 -7.55 9.19 -7.95
N ALA A 80 -8.88 9.34 -7.86
CA ALA A 80 -9.65 9.98 -8.91
C ALA A 80 -9.75 11.50 -8.68
N LYS A 81 -9.92 12.26 -9.76
CA LYS A 81 -10.06 13.73 -9.73
C LYS A 81 -11.50 14.18 -10.00
N ASN A 82 -12.40 13.26 -10.34
CA ASN A 82 -13.82 13.50 -10.54
C ASN A 82 -14.66 12.25 -10.26
N GLU A 83 -15.96 12.42 -10.09
CA GLU A 83 -16.91 11.35 -9.73
C GLU A 83 -17.00 10.24 -10.78
N ALA A 84 -16.89 10.57 -12.07
CA ALA A 84 -16.95 9.56 -13.14
C ALA A 84 -15.75 8.60 -13.04
N ALA A 85 -14.55 9.15 -12.87
CA ALA A 85 -13.32 8.38 -12.67
C ALA A 85 -13.36 7.60 -11.35
N GLU A 86 -13.89 8.20 -10.26
CA GLU A 86 -14.06 7.53 -8.96
C GLU A 86 -14.89 6.27 -9.10
N LYS A 87 -16.06 6.36 -9.74
CA LYS A 87 -16.95 5.23 -9.94
C LYS A 87 -16.29 4.11 -10.73
N GLU A 88 -15.66 4.42 -11.86
CA GLU A 88 -15.02 3.43 -12.73
C GLU A 88 -13.82 2.76 -12.03
N LEU A 89 -12.98 3.51 -11.32
CA LEU A 89 -11.88 2.97 -10.55
C LEU A 89 -12.38 2.10 -9.38
N SER A 90 -13.36 2.59 -8.61
CA SER A 90 -13.93 1.85 -7.47
C SER A 90 -14.54 0.52 -7.91
N ASP A 91 -15.29 0.52 -9.03
CA ASP A 91 -15.84 -0.69 -9.62
C ASP A 91 -14.74 -1.66 -10.07
N GLY A 92 -13.68 -1.17 -10.71
CA GLY A 92 -12.53 -1.97 -11.13
C GLY A 92 -11.79 -2.62 -9.95
N PHE A 93 -11.57 -1.88 -8.87
CA PHE A 93 -10.97 -2.43 -7.64
C PHE A 93 -11.88 -3.45 -6.94
N LYS A 94 -13.18 -3.16 -6.84
CA LYS A 94 -14.19 -4.02 -6.22
C LYS A 94 -14.36 -5.35 -6.97
N ASN A 95 -14.38 -5.29 -8.29
CA ASN A 95 -14.57 -6.45 -9.17
C ASN A 95 -13.26 -7.19 -9.46
N HIS A 96 -12.12 -6.74 -8.88
CA HIS A 96 -10.78 -7.30 -9.10
C HIS A 96 -10.38 -7.37 -10.58
N SER A 97 -10.85 -6.44 -11.40
CA SER A 97 -10.55 -6.38 -12.83
C SER A 97 -9.16 -5.80 -13.13
N PHE A 98 -8.55 -5.08 -12.20
CA PHE A 98 -7.19 -4.55 -12.37
C PHE A 98 -6.12 -5.54 -11.93
N GLU A 99 -5.04 -5.65 -12.70
CA GLU A 99 -3.88 -6.44 -12.29
C GLU A 99 -2.95 -5.61 -11.41
N LYS A 100 -2.62 -6.13 -10.24
CA LYS A 100 -1.74 -5.47 -9.27
C LYS A 100 -0.60 -6.40 -8.91
N TYR A 101 0.62 -5.88 -9.08
CA TYR A 101 1.83 -6.60 -8.71
C TYR A 101 2.60 -5.87 -7.64
N TYR A 102 3.22 -6.67 -6.78
CA TYR A 102 4.06 -6.20 -5.68
C TYR A 102 5.41 -6.89 -5.76
N TYR A 103 6.47 -6.20 -5.37
CA TYR A 103 7.70 -6.83 -4.96
C TYR A 103 7.67 -7.06 -3.46
N ALA A 104 7.98 -8.29 -3.06
CA ALA A 104 8.07 -8.71 -1.65
C ALA A 104 9.41 -9.40 -1.44
N LEU A 105 10.28 -8.84 -0.59
CA LEU A 105 11.47 -9.53 -0.13
C LEU A 105 11.08 -10.42 1.04
N CYS A 106 11.21 -11.74 0.86
CA CYS A 106 10.79 -12.74 1.83
C CYS A 106 11.98 -13.47 2.44
N TYR A 107 11.85 -13.87 3.70
CA TYR A 107 12.80 -14.77 4.34
C TYR A 107 12.65 -16.19 3.77
N GLY A 108 13.80 -16.83 3.47
CA GLY A 108 13.83 -18.14 2.83
C GLY A 108 13.30 -18.11 1.40
N ALA A 109 12.95 -19.28 0.88
CA ALA A 109 12.42 -19.43 -0.46
C ALA A 109 11.40 -20.56 -0.54
N PHE A 110 10.38 -20.37 -1.38
CA PHE A 110 9.41 -21.42 -1.68
C PHE A 110 10.08 -22.61 -2.40
N ALA A 111 9.57 -23.83 -2.19
CA ALA A 111 10.04 -25.02 -2.92
C ALA A 111 9.79 -24.92 -4.43
N LYS A 112 8.73 -24.23 -4.83
CA LYS A 112 8.41 -23.94 -6.24
C LYS A 112 8.69 -22.49 -6.54
N LYS A 113 9.29 -22.19 -7.70
CA LYS A 113 9.58 -20.82 -8.15
C LYS A 113 8.34 -19.96 -8.38
N SER A 114 7.20 -20.59 -8.62
CA SER A 114 5.93 -19.88 -8.79
C SER A 114 4.76 -20.72 -8.29
N GLY A 115 3.67 -20.05 -7.93
CA GLY A 115 2.47 -20.72 -7.49
C GLY A 115 1.32 -19.76 -7.20
N ILE A 116 0.17 -20.35 -6.90
CA ILE A 116 -1.02 -19.65 -6.42
C ILE A 116 -1.36 -20.20 -5.04
N LEU A 117 -1.49 -19.30 -4.08
CA LEU A 117 -1.92 -19.59 -2.71
C LEU A 117 -3.41 -19.25 -2.60
N GLU A 118 -4.22 -20.22 -2.19
CA GLU A 118 -5.66 -20.04 -1.95
C GLU A 118 -6.00 -20.48 -0.55
N ASP A 119 -6.47 -19.55 0.27
CA ASP A 119 -6.77 -19.76 1.67
C ASP A 119 -7.91 -18.84 2.12
N TYR A 120 -8.18 -18.79 3.41
CA TYR A 120 -9.23 -17.99 4.02
C TYR A 120 -8.65 -17.05 5.06
N LEU A 121 -9.15 -15.81 5.08
CA LEU A 121 -8.69 -14.75 5.96
C LEU A 121 -9.83 -14.30 6.87
N ILE A 122 -9.54 -14.19 8.18
CA ILE A 122 -10.41 -13.53 9.16
C ILE A 122 -9.67 -12.31 9.69
N LYS A 123 -10.34 -11.17 9.70
CA LYS A 123 -9.85 -9.97 10.37
C LYS A 123 -10.22 -10.04 11.84
N ASP A 124 -9.27 -9.82 12.74
CA ASP A 124 -9.52 -9.73 14.16
C ASP A 124 -10.43 -8.53 14.47
N ALA A 125 -11.46 -8.74 15.31
CA ALA A 125 -12.45 -7.72 15.65
C ALA A 125 -11.84 -6.55 16.45
N GLU A 126 -10.85 -6.81 17.28
CA GLU A 126 -10.16 -5.80 18.12
C GLU A 126 -9.01 -5.13 17.40
N GLY A 127 -8.64 -5.65 16.24
CA GLY A 127 -7.36 -5.24 15.81
C GLY A 127 -7.10 -5.02 14.37
N SER A 128 -5.93 -4.69 14.26
CA SER A 128 -5.17 -4.46 13.09
C SER A 128 -4.59 -5.75 12.51
N GLU A 129 -4.93 -6.95 13.03
CA GLU A 129 -4.38 -8.24 12.59
C GLU A 129 -5.37 -9.06 11.76
N VAL A 130 -4.80 -9.94 10.95
CA VAL A 130 -5.57 -10.94 10.22
C VAL A 130 -4.95 -12.31 10.45
N LYS A 131 -5.81 -13.34 10.45
CA LYS A 131 -5.39 -14.74 10.58
C LYS A 131 -5.77 -15.52 9.33
N ILE A 132 -4.89 -16.40 8.89
CA ILE A 132 -5.07 -17.23 7.70
C ILE A 132 -5.44 -18.65 8.11
N TYR A 133 -6.34 -19.26 7.35
CA TYR A 133 -6.83 -20.62 7.57
C TYR A 133 -6.91 -21.37 6.25
N LYS A 134 -6.57 -22.67 6.26
CA LYS A 134 -6.69 -23.56 5.10
C LYS A 134 -8.15 -23.83 4.72
N GLU A 135 -9.01 -23.88 5.70
CA GLU A 135 -10.42 -24.23 5.54
C GLU A 135 -11.31 -23.02 5.81
N LYS A 136 -12.46 -23.01 5.12
CA LYS A 136 -13.48 -21.98 5.31
C LYS A 136 -14.02 -22.04 6.74
N ARG A 137 -14.11 -20.91 7.42
CA ARG A 137 -14.68 -20.72 8.74
C ARG A 137 -15.73 -19.61 8.71
N PRO A 138 -16.67 -19.56 9.69
CA PRO A 138 -17.60 -18.45 9.82
C PRO A 138 -16.86 -17.10 9.86
N GLY A 139 -17.31 -16.13 9.06
CA GLY A 139 -16.68 -14.82 8.94
C GLY A 139 -15.39 -14.76 8.09
N ALA A 140 -14.88 -15.92 7.62
CA ALA A 140 -13.70 -15.94 6.76
C ALA A 140 -14.04 -15.60 5.32
N VAL A 141 -13.15 -14.80 4.69
CA VAL A 141 -13.23 -14.46 3.27
C VAL A 141 -12.12 -15.21 2.49
N LYS A 142 -12.46 -15.72 1.31
CA LYS A 142 -11.46 -16.36 0.43
C LYS A 142 -10.47 -15.32 -0.05
N ILE A 143 -9.18 -15.67 -0.03
CA ILE A 143 -8.08 -14.87 -0.55
C ILE A 143 -7.28 -15.67 -1.57
N VAL A 144 -6.75 -14.97 -2.59
CA VAL A 144 -5.94 -15.58 -3.65
C VAL A 144 -4.73 -14.67 -3.90
N THR A 145 -3.54 -15.26 -3.79
CA THR A 145 -2.25 -14.57 -3.98
C THR A 145 -1.36 -15.41 -4.90
N GLY A 146 -0.99 -14.89 -6.05
CA GLY A 146 0.01 -15.50 -6.92
C GLY A 146 1.40 -15.02 -6.55
N TYR A 147 2.42 -15.86 -6.73
CA TYR A 147 3.80 -15.46 -6.56
C TYR A 147 4.70 -16.07 -7.64
N GLU A 148 5.76 -15.36 -7.94
CA GLU A 148 6.86 -15.78 -8.80
C GLU A 148 8.17 -15.32 -8.17
N GLU A 149 9.13 -16.25 -7.97
CA GLU A 149 10.46 -15.93 -7.49
C GLU A 149 11.27 -15.29 -8.63
N VAL A 150 11.59 -14.02 -8.46
CA VAL A 150 12.35 -13.23 -9.44
C VAL A 150 13.85 -13.40 -9.20
N GLU A 151 14.26 -13.47 -7.94
CA GLU A 151 15.65 -13.57 -7.54
C GLU A 151 15.77 -14.28 -6.19
N ARG A 152 16.83 -15.07 -6.01
CA ARG A 152 17.13 -15.78 -4.77
C ARG A 152 18.50 -15.38 -4.28
N GLY A 153 18.56 -14.86 -3.05
CA GLY A 153 19.77 -14.61 -2.27
C GLY A 153 20.11 -15.79 -1.37
N GLU A 154 21.06 -15.56 -0.45
CA GLU A 154 21.48 -16.58 0.51
C GLU A 154 20.39 -16.89 1.55
N LYS A 155 19.78 -15.85 2.11
CA LYS A 155 18.79 -15.96 3.19
C LYS A 155 17.39 -15.50 2.79
N THR A 156 17.27 -14.82 1.67
CA THR A 156 16.04 -14.17 1.23
C THR A 156 15.72 -14.49 -0.22
N SER A 157 14.47 -14.32 -0.60
CA SER A 157 14.03 -14.36 -1.99
C SER A 157 13.18 -13.15 -2.33
N LEU A 158 13.39 -12.59 -3.51
CA LEU A 158 12.55 -11.53 -4.06
C LEU A 158 11.41 -12.19 -4.85
N LEU A 159 10.19 -11.95 -4.41
CA LEU A 159 8.99 -12.42 -5.08
C LEU A 159 8.31 -11.27 -5.84
N LYS A 160 7.84 -11.54 -7.05
CA LYS A 160 6.82 -10.76 -7.73
C LYS A 160 5.47 -11.38 -7.39
N VAL A 161 4.65 -10.64 -6.66
CA VAL A 161 3.37 -11.13 -6.10
C VAL A 161 2.21 -10.52 -6.87
N ARG A 162 1.32 -11.35 -7.42
CA ARG A 162 0.06 -10.94 -8.03
C ARG A 162 -1.07 -11.00 -6.99
N LEU A 163 -1.76 -9.88 -6.82
CA LEU A 163 -2.86 -9.77 -5.88
C LEU A 163 -4.20 -9.92 -6.61
N TYR A 164 -4.78 -11.15 -6.58
CA TYR A 164 -6.10 -11.42 -7.18
C TYR A 164 -7.24 -10.92 -6.31
N THR A 165 -7.09 -10.97 -4.99
CA THR A 165 -7.98 -10.36 -4.00
C THR A 165 -7.21 -9.33 -3.19
N GLY A 166 -7.88 -8.28 -2.67
CA GLY A 166 -7.21 -7.19 -1.98
C GLY A 166 -7.75 -6.99 -0.56
N LYS A 167 -7.38 -7.85 0.39
CA LYS A 167 -7.79 -7.74 1.79
C LYS A 167 -6.67 -7.14 2.65
N THR A 168 -7.04 -6.53 3.79
CA THR A 168 -6.09 -5.94 4.74
C THR A 168 -4.96 -6.92 5.04
N HIS A 169 -3.71 -6.45 4.94
CA HIS A 169 -2.48 -7.22 5.20
C HIS A 169 -2.37 -8.55 4.44
N GLN A 170 -3.15 -8.78 3.37
CA GLN A 170 -3.26 -10.09 2.73
C GLN A 170 -1.89 -10.67 2.35
N ILE A 171 -1.06 -9.96 1.58
CA ILE A 171 0.25 -10.47 1.15
C ILE A 171 1.11 -10.82 2.36
N ARG A 172 1.17 -9.95 3.34
CA ARG A 172 1.99 -10.07 4.55
C ARG A 172 1.64 -11.32 5.34
N ALA A 173 0.37 -11.45 5.73
CA ALA A 173 -0.11 -12.60 6.50
C ALA A 173 -0.10 -13.90 5.69
N HIS A 174 -0.40 -13.84 4.39
CA HIS A 174 -0.47 -15.01 3.54
C HIS A 174 0.91 -15.64 3.32
N LEU A 175 1.93 -14.84 3.00
CA LEU A 175 3.30 -15.34 2.85
C LEU A 175 3.87 -15.83 4.18
N ALA A 176 3.60 -15.13 5.28
CA ALA A 176 4.01 -15.55 6.63
C ALA A 176 3.38 -16.89 7.04
N PHE A 177 2.12 -17.14 6.69
CA PHE A 177 1.43 -18.40 6.96
C PHE A 177 2.12 -19.62 6.33
N TYR A 178 2.80 -19.42 5.19
CA TYR A 178 3.62 -20.44 4.53
C TYR A 178 5.09 -20.47 4.98
N GLY A 179 5.44 -19.71 6.03
CA GLY A 179 6.80 -19.66 6.57
C GLY A 179 7.76 -18.71 5.83
N HIS A 180 7.24 -17.90 4.90
CA HIS A 180 8.02 -16.98 4.07
C HIS A 180 7.60 -15.52 4.34
N PHE A 181 7.75 -15.07 5.58
CA PHE A 181 7.35 -13.71 5.96
C PHE A 181 8.18 -12.64 5.24
N ILE A 182 7.57 -11.47 5.07
CA ILE A 182 8.23 -10.32 4.47
C ILE A 182 9.29 -9.77 5.44
N VAL A 183 10.50 -9.60 4.94
CA VAL A 183 11.62 -9.05 5.70
C VAL A 183 11.30 -7.63 6.16
N GLY A 184 11.58 -7.33 7.42
CA GLY A 184 11.26 -6.06 8.06
C GLY A 184 9.78 -5.91 8.49
N ASP A 185 8.96 -6.95 8.31
CA ASP A 185 7.62 -6.99 8.87
C ASP A 185 7.66 -7.50 10.31
N TYR A 186 7.49 -6.60 11.28
CA TYR A 186 7.50 -6.93 12.71
C TYR A 186 6.15 -7.42 13.25
N LYS A 187 5.12 -7.45 12.38
CA LYS A 187 3.79 -7.89 12.78
C LYS A 187 3.54 -9.35 12.44
N TYR A 188 3.91 -9.78 11.23
CA TYR A 188 3.71 -11.16 10.75
C TYR A 188 5.03 -11.92 10.58
N GLY A 189 6.17 -11.25 10.72
CA GLY A 189 7.48 -11.84 10.60
C GLY A 189 8.14 -12.13 11.95
N ASP A 190 9.39 -12.54 11.88
CA ASP A 190 10.21 -12.81 13.06
C ASP A 190 11.16 -11.64 13.37
N GLY A 191 11.03 -11.12 14.61
CA GLY A 191 11.79 -9.96 15.05
C GLY A 191 13.29 -10.22 15.20
N GLU A 192 13.71 -11.44 15.53
CA GLU A 192 15.12 -11.79 15.65
C GLU A 192 15.79 -11.86 14.28
N THR A 193 15.14 -12.52 13.35
CA THR A 193 15.59 -12.59 11.95
C THR A 193 15.68 -11.20 11.33
N ASN A 194 14.66 -10.34 11.52
CA ASN A 194 14.69 -8.97 11.01
C ASN A 194 15.87 -8.15 11.58
N ARG A 195 16.18 -8.32 12.86
CA ARG A 195 17.35 -7.69 13.48
C ARG A 195 18.67 -8.26 12.92
N SER A 196 18.76 -9.57 12.75
CA SER A 196 19.97 -10.21 12.19
C SER A 196 20.27 -9.77 10.75
N LEU A 197 19.22 -9.49 9.97
CA LEU A 197 19.32 -8.95 8.60
C LEU A 197 19.51 -7.43 8.58
N ASN A 198 19.49 -6.77 9.76
CA ASN A 198 19.55 -5.31 9.89
C ASN A 198 18.46 -4.55 9.08
N VAL A 199 17.29 -5.14 8.92
CA VAL A 199 16.17 -4.53 8.18
C VAL A 199 15.10 -4.03 9.13
N LYS A 200 14.92 -2.71 9.18
CA LYS A 200 14.01 -2.03 10.13
C LYS A 200 12.61 -1.80 9.59
N LYS A 201 12.43 -1.82 8.26
CA LYS A 201 11.16 -1.49 7.62
C LYS A 201 10.75 -2.61 6.67
N GLN A 202 9.46 -2.91 6.65
CA GLN A 202 8.83 -3.89 5.77
C GLN A 202 9.26 -3.73 4.31
N GLN A 203 9.70 -4.80 3.68
CA GLN A 203 10.16 -4.82 2.30
C GLN A 203 9.03 -5.31 1.37
N LEU A 204 8.01 -4.46 1.18
CA LEU A 204 6.87 -4.68 0.30
C LEU A 204 6.57 -3.41 -0.47
N THR A 205 6.52 -3.50 -1.80
CA THR A 205 6.33 -2.37 -2.71
C THR A 205 5.25 -2.70 -3.73
N SER A 206 4.22 -1.85 -3.87
CA SER A 206 3.25 -1.89 -4.97
C SER A 206 3.95 -1.43 -6.25
N CYS A 207 4.42 -2.38 -7.07
CA CYS A 207 5.36 -2.06 -8.15
C CYS A 207 4.70 -1.89 -9.53
N SER A 208 3.49 -2.43 -9.74
CA SER A 208 2.82 -2.30 -11.03
C SER A 208 1.30 -2.41 -10.89
N ILE A 209 0.60 -1.61 -11.69
CA ILE A 209 -0.85 -1.70 -11.87
C ILE A 209 -1.18 -1.63 -13.36
N THR A 210 -2.03 -2.55 -13.82
CA THR A 210 -2.62 -2.54 -15.17
C THR A 210 -4.11 -2.35 -15.04
N PHE A 211 -4.64 -1.34 -15.71
CA PHE A 211 -6.05 -1.06 -15.75
C PHE A 211 -6.74 -1.80 -16.89
N PHE A 212 -8.00 -2.21 -16.68
CA PHE A 212 -8.87 -2.79 -17.71
C PHE A 212 -10.23 -2.12 -17.62
N PHE A 213 -10.63 -1.44 -18.70
CA PHE A 213 -11.89 -0.73 -18.83
C PHE A 213 -12.65 -1.17 -20.07
N ASN A 214 -13.95 -1.35 -19.96
CA ASN A 214 -14.85 -1.66 -21.06
C ASN A 214 -15.66 -0.41 -21.45
N GLY A 215 -14.98 0.65 -21.91
CA GLY A 215 -15.59 1.95 -22.20
C GLY A 215 -15.58 2.89 -21.00
N GLY A 216 -16.30 4.01 -21.11
CA GLY A 216 -16.37 5.05 -20.08
C GLY A 216 -15.30 6.11 -20.18
N THR A 217 -15.25 6.96 -19.17
CA THR A 217 -14.34 8.12 -19.06
C THR A 217 -12.87 7.70 -19.05
N LEU A 218 -12.55 6.55 -18.42
CA LEU A 218 -11.19 6.03 -18.30
C LEU A 218 -10.80 5.01 -19.37
N SER A 219 -11.61 4.86 -20.44
CA SER A 219 -11.35 3.90 -21.53
C SER A 219 -9.97 4.09 -22.20
N TYR A 220 -9.41 5.28 -22.21
CA TYR A 220 -8.08 5.58 -22.74
C TYR A 220 -6.94 4.98 -21.89
N LEU A 221 -7.25 4.51 -20.68
CA LEU A 221 -6.33 3.76 -19.81
C LEU A 221 -6.49 2.23 -19.95
N ASP A 222 -7.40 1.75 -20.83
CA ASP A 222 -7.56 0.30 -21.04
C ASP A 222 -6.24 -0.36 -21.43
N LYS A 223 -5.89 -1.44 -20.73
CA LYS A 223 -4.64 -2.19 -20.86
C LYS A 223 -3.37 -1.40 -20.60
N LYS A 224 -3.49 -0.15 -20.12
CA LYS A 224 -2.32 0.66 -19.77
C LYS A 224 -1.72 0.17 -18.45
N THR A 225 -0.42 -0.06 -18.49
CA THR A 225 0.36 -0.50 -17.32
C THR A 225 1.25 0.64 -16.83
N PHE A 226 1.21 0.91 -15.54
CA PHE A 226 2.15 1.76 -14.84
C PHE A 226 3.04 0.90 -13.96
N SER A 227 4.35 1.13 -14.01
CA SER A 227 5.32 0.34 -13.26
C SER A 227 6.44 1.22 -12.72
N LEU A 228 6.93 0.88 -11.52
CA LEU A 228 8.12 1.49 -10.94
C LEU A 228 9.37 0.79 -11.49
N SER A 229 10.40 1.57 -11.82
CA SER A 229 11.69 1.04 -12.27
C SER A 229 12.53 0.43 -11.15
N ARG A 230 12.32 0.90 -9.89
CA ARG A 230 13.02 0.39 -8.72
C ARG A 230 12.47 -0.97 -8.28
N ARG A 231 13.34 -1.82 -7.78
CA ARG A 231 12.97 -3.07 -7.11
C ARG A 231 13.78 -3.26 -5.84
N LEU A 232 13.34 -4.19 -5.00
CA LEU A 232 14.04 -4.59 -3.79
C LEU A 232 15.22 -5.50 -4.13
N GLU A 233 16.24 -5.47 -3.30
CA GLU A 233 17.45 -6.29 -3.45
C GLU A 233 17.42 -7.48 -2.47
N VAL A 234 17.91 -8.63 -2.92
CA VAL A 234 18.06 -9.82 -2.08
C VAL A 234 19.25 -9.67 -1.13
N ILE A 235 19.18 -10.35 0.02
CA ILE A 235 20.19 -10.35 1.10
C ILE A 235 20.71 -11.77 1.30
#